data_2702ea4d0b6197cca8cd86efeceed407
#
_entry.id   2702ea4d0b6197cca8cd86efeceed407
#
_cell.length_a   1.000
_cell.length_b   1.000
_cell.length_c   1.000
_cell.angle_alpha   90.00
_cell.angle_beta   90.00
_cell.angle_gamma   90.00
#
_symmetry.space_group_name_H-M   'P 1'
#
loop_
_entity.id
_entity.type
_entity.pdbx_description
1 polymer ?
#
loop_
_entity_poly.entity_id
_entity_poly.type
_entity_poly.pdbx_seq_one_letter_code
_entity_poly.pdbx_strand_id
1 'polypeptide(L)'
;IIGHCASDCYTFNNEAELDDLLPNILKENNKQVQIVAQTTFDTQEWKKCVKKIKKLCTNAKIFDTICNATQVRQTEASQIAAESDFMVVIGDRHSSNTGKLFDICKRQCENTVLIETAAELDLNKVSVAESIGVTAGASTPARIIKEVLDTMSEVKSGETNLEPSFEEMLEESLKNFNTNERVMGTVLSICLLYTSPS
;
A
#
# COMPACT_ATOMS: atom_id res chain seq x y z
N ILE A 1 -8.07 -13.56 12.88
CA ILE A 1 -9.11 -12.93 13.72
C ILE A 1 -10.23 -13.95 13.97
N ILE A 2 -10.82 -14.57 12.93
CA ILE A 2 -11.95 -15.51 13.06
C ILE A 2 -11.68 -16.64 14.06
N GLY A 3 -10.47 -17.23 14.05
CA GLY A 3 -10.10 -18.32 14.96
C GLY A 3 -10.04 -17.97 16.46
N HIS A 4 -10.22 -16.70 16.82
CA HIS A 4 -10.27 -16.22 18.20
C HIS A 4 -11.68 -15.76 18.63
N CYS A 5 -12.67 -15.89 17.75
CA CYS A 5 -14.04 -15.54 18.09
C CYS A 5 -14.73 -16.71 18.82
N ALA A 6 -15.29 -16.42 19.98
CA ALA A 6 -16.03 -17.40 20.80
C ALA A 6 -17.53 -17.51 20.42
N SER A 7 -18.00 -16.68 19.51
CA SER A 7 -19.41 -16.59 19.08
C SER A 7 -19.50 -16.36 17.57
N ASP A 8 -20.71 -16.15 17.07
CA ASP A 8 -20.96 -15.88 15.66
C ASP A 8 -20.10 -14.72 15.15
N CYS A 9 -19.31 -14.99 14.10
CA CYS A 9 -18.37 -14.06 13.52
C CYS A 9 -18.65 -13.90 12.02
N TYR A 10 -18.87 -12.67 11.61
CA TYR A 10 -19.10 -12.31 10.22
C TYR A 10 -17.90 -11.55 9.67
N THR A 11 -17.58 -11.75 8.40
CA THR A 11 -16.49 -11.04 7.72
C THR A 11 -17.00 -10.33 6.48
N PHE A 12 -16.44 -9.16 6.19
CA PHE A 12 -16.72 -8.39 4.99
C PHE A 12 -15.45 -7.69 4.51
N ASN A 13 -15.35 -7.45 3.22
CA ASN A 13 -14.20 -6.79 2.58
C ASN A 13 -14.52 -5.39 2.04
N ASN A 14 -15.80 -5.05 1.90
CA ASN A 14 -16.27 -3.78 1.36
C ASN A 14 -17.66 -3.43 1.89
N GLU A 15 -18.13 -2.23 1.51
CA GLU A 15 -19.43 -1.71 1.95
C GLU A 15 -20.61 -2.56 1.44
N ALA A 16 -20.52 -3.16 0.24
CA ALA A 16 -21.58 -3.96 -0.33
C ALA A 16 -21.77 -5.28 0.44
N GLU A 17 -20.66 -5.98 0.75
CA GLU A 17 -20.71 -7.19 1.58
C GLU A 17 -21.23 -6.89 3.00
N LEU A 18 -20.93 -5.72 3.55
CA LEU A 18 -21.49 -5.29 4.82
C LEU A 18 -23.01 -5.13 4.73
N ASP A 19 -23.56 -4.61 3.62
CA ASP A 19 -24.99 -4.46 3.43
C ASP A 19 -25.73 -5.81 3.48
N ASP A 20 -25.15 -6.83 2.90
CA ASP A 20 -25.69 -8.19 2.91
C ASP A 20 -25.72 -8.79 4.33
N LEU A 21 -24.78 -8.39 5.18
CA LEU A 21 -24.66 -8.87 6.56
C LEU A 21 -25.52 -8.09 7.56
N LEU A 22 -25.79 -6.81 7.30
CA LEU A 22 -26.52 -5.92 8.21
C LEU A 22 -27.88 -6.48 8.67
N PRO A 23 -28.71 -7.11 7.82
CA PRO A 23 -29.99 -7.69 8.27
C PRO A 23 -29.81 -8.78 9.34
N ASN A 24 -28.72 -9.55 9.26
CA ASN A 24 -28.44 -10.59 10.25
C ASN A 24 -27.94 -9.99 11.57
N ILE A 25 -27.05 -8.99 11.46
CA ILE A 25 -26.50 -8.29 12.62
C ILE A 25 -27.59 -7.53 13.38
N LEU A 26 -28.52 -6.89 12.67
CA LEU A 26 -29.60 -6.10 13.27
C LEU A 26 -30.71 -6.96 13.91
N LYS A 27 -30.91 -8.21 13.47
CA LYS A 27 -31.85 -9.15 14.10
C LYS A 27 -31.45 -9.50 15.54
N GLU A 28 -30.17 -9.40 15.89
CA GLU A 28 -29.68 -9.71 17.23
C GLU A 28 -29.70 -8.47 18.17
N ASN A 29 -30.82 -7.76 18.21
CA ASN A 29 -31.00 -6.44 18.87
C ASN A 29 -30.54 -6.34 20.34
N ASN A 30 -30.27 -7.43 21.02
CA ASN A 30 -29.85 -7.44 22.44
C ASN A 30 -28.39 -7.80 22.67
N LYS A 31 -27.61 -8.14 21.64
CA LYS A 31 -26.19 -8.44 21.78
C LYS A 31 -25.35 -7.23 21.39
N GLN A 32 -24.29 -6.96 22.15
CA GLN A 32 -23.32 -5.95 21.79
C GLN A 32 -22.52 -6.41 20.58
N VAL A 33 -22.59 -5.68 19.49
CA VAL A 33 -21.82 -5.95 18.28
C VAL A 33 -20.44 -5.34 18.44
N GLN A 34 -19.37 -6.12 18.25
CA GLN A 34 -17.99 -5.64 18.22
C GLN A 34 -17.46 -5.74 16.80
N ILE A 35 -16.85 -4.67 16.33
CA ILE A 35 -16.37 -4.57 14.95
C ILE A 35 -14.89 -4.17 14.98
N VAL A 36 -14.07 -4.97 14.30
CA VAL A 36 -12.62 -4.78 14.23
C VAL A 36 -12.18 -4.82 12.77
N ALA A 37 -11.20 -4.01 12.41
CA ALA A 37 -10.58 -4.07 11.09
C ALA A 37 -9.34 -4.98 11.11
N GLN A 38 -9.05 -5.62 9.97
CA GLN A 38 -7.73 -6.18 9.74
C GLN A 38 -6.72 -5.04 9.63
N THR A 39 -5.50 -5.23 10.14
CA THR A 39 -4.45 -4.18 10.17
C THR A 39 -4.09 -3.63 8.78
N THR A 40 -4.34 -4.40 7.72
CA THR A 40 -4.08 -4.07 6.32
C THR A 40 -5.34 -3.73 5.53
N PHE A 41 -6.49 -3.50 6.20
CA PHE A 41 -7.75 -3.17 5.53
C PHE A 41 -7.64 -1.81 4.80
N ASP A 42 -8.41 -1.64 3.70
CA ASP A 42 -8.49 -0.37 2.98
C ASP A 42 -9.11 0.71 3.87
N THR A 43 -8.36 1.79 4.10
CA THR A 43 -8.76 2.86 5.01
C THR A 43 -9.95 3.67 4.52
N GLN A 44 -10.14 3.79 3.20
CA GLN A 44 -11.28 4.50 2.62
C GLN A 44 -12.55 3.66 2.76
N GLU A 45 -12.47 2.37 2.44
CA GLU A 45 -13.58 1.43 2.62
C GLU A 45 -13.95 1.31 4.11
N TRP A 46 -12.97 1.25 5.00
CA TRP A 46 -13.23 1.25 6.44
C TRP A 46 -14.02 2.47 6.91
N LYS A 47 -13.63 3.67 6.46
CA LYS A 47 -14.35 4.91 6.80
C LYS A 47 -15.81 4.88 6.33
N LYS A 48 -16.08 4.34 5.13
CA LYS A 48 -17.45 4.15 4.61
C LYS A 48 -18.23 3.16 5.48
N CYS A 49 -17.66 2.00 5.75
CA CYS A 49 -18.27 0.98 6.59
C CYS A 49 -18.56 1.50 8.01
N VAL A 50 -17.62 2.17 8.65
CA VAL A 50 -17.79 2.78 9.98
C VAL A 50 -18.92 3.81 9.98
N LYS A 51 -18.98 4.69 8.98
CA LYS A 51 -20.05 5.69 8.86
C LYS A 51 -21.43 5.03 8.77
N LYS A 52 -21.54 3.95 7.99
CA LYS A 52 -22.77 3.20 7.82
C LYS A 52 -23.17 2.46 9.11
N ILE A 53 -22.23 1.76 9.72
CA ILE A 53 -22.45 1.04 10.98
C ILE A 53 -22.94 1.97 12.08
N LYS A 54 -22.28 3.10 12.29
CA LYS A 54 -22.67 4.12 13.28
C LYS A 54 -24.10 4.65 13.06
N LYS A 55 -24.56 4.67 11.82
CA LYS A 55 -25.92 5.12 11.47
C LYS A 55 -26.98 4.07 11.76
N LEU A 56 -26.65 2.79 11.61
CA LEU A 56 -27.62 1.69 11.64
C LEU A 56 -27.54 0.85 12.92
N CYS A 57 -26.39 0.74 13.55
CA CYS A 57 -26.13 -0.07 14.73
C CYS A 57 -25.75 0.82 15.92
N THR A 58 -26.72 1.19 16.75
CA THR A 58 -26.49 2.07 17.91
C THR A 58 -25.72 1.38 19.05
N ASN A 59 -25.73 0.04 19.10
CA ASN A 59 -25.05 -0.78 20.11
C ASN A 59 -23.69 -1.32 19.62
N ALA A 60 -23.19 -0.87 18.47
CA ALA A 60 -21.92 -1.30 17.92
C ALA A 60 -20.74 -0.63 18.62
N LYS A 61 -19.78 -1.43 19.07
CA LYS A 61 -18.45 -0.98 19.52
C LYS A 61 -17.43 -1.19 18.40
N ILE A 62 -16.91 -0.10 17.88
CA ILE A 62 -16.00 -0.11 16.71
C ILE A 62 -14.59 0.12 17.21
N PHE A 63 -13.68 -0.79 16.82
CA PHE A 63 -12.26 -0.69 17.09
C PHE A 63 -11.52 -0.43 15.77
N ASP A 64 -10.90 0.71 15.65
CA ASP A 64 -10.02 1.03 14.53
C ASP A 64 -8.66 0.40 14.78
N THR A 65 -8.47 -0.78 14.22
CA THR A 65 -7.28 -1.60 14.38
C THR A 65 -6.38 -1.59 13.13
N ILE A 66 -6.65 -0.69 12.17
CA ILE A 66 -5.77 -0.50 11.00
C ILE A 66 -4.44 0.07 11.48
N CYS A 67 -3.34 -0.55 11.02
CA CYS A 67 -2.00 -0.09 11.36
C CYS A 67 -1.72 1.30 10.74
N ASN A 68 -1.21 2.24 11.53
CA ASN A 68 -0.89 3.59 11.06
C ASN A 68 0.09 3.58 9.87
N ALA A 69 1.10 2.68 9.89
CA ALA A 69 2.02 2.51 8.76
C ALA A 69 1.30 2.05 7.48
N THR A 70 0.29 1.20 7.61
CA THR A 70 -0.57 0.80 6.47
C THR A 70 -1.36 1.99 5.94
N GLN A 71 -1.91 2.81 6.82
CA GLN A 71 -2.69 3.99 6.44
C GLN A 71 -1.83 5.01 5.67
N VAL A 72 -0.64 5.31 6.19
CA VAL A 72 0.32 6.22 5.53
C VAL A 72 0.68 5.69 4.14
N ARG A 73 1.08 4.42 4.05
CA ARG A 73 1.46 3.78 2.78
C ARG A 73 0.34 3.78 1.74
N GLN A 74 -0.90 3.51 2.15
CA GLN A 74 -2.05 3.55 1.25
C GLN A 74 -2.31 4.96 0.72
N THR A 75 -2.14 5.97 1.57
CA THR A 75 -2.30 7.38 1.18
C THR A 75 -1.23 7.81 0.19
N GLU A 76 0.03 7.51 0.48
CA GLU A 76 1.17 7.81 -0.40
C GLU A 76 1.04 7.10 -1.75
N ALA A 77 0.72 5.80 -1.75
CA ALA A 77 0.51 5.03 -2.97
C ALA A 77 -0.62 5.61 -3.84
N SER A 78 -1.70 6.06 -3.22
CA SER A 78 -2.81 6.72 -3.92
C SER A 78 -2.40 8.05 -4.55
N GLN A 79 -1.56 8.85 -3.87
CA GLN A 79 -1.05 10.12 -4.37
C GLN A 79 -0.10 9.90 -5.55
N ILE A 80 0.89 9.02 -5.39
CA ILE A 80 1.84 8.67 -6.44
C ILE A 80 1.09 8.18 -7.68
N ALA A 81 0.12 7.28 -7.51
CA ALA A 81 -0.66 6.75 -8.63
C ALA A 81 -1.48 7.82 -9.37
N ALA A 82 -1.97 8.85 -8.65
CA ALA A 82 -2.71 9.94 -9.27
C ALA A 82 -1.82 10.87 -10.14
N GLU A 83 -0.51 10.88 -9.89
CA GLU A 83 0.48 11.70 -10.60
C GLU A 83 1.27 10.91 -11.63
N SER A 84 0.97 9.62 -11.81
CA SER A 84 1.74 8.70 -12.68
C SER A 84 0.91 8.23 -13.88
N ASP A 85 1.58 8.11 -15.04
CA ASP A 85 1.00 7.53 -16.25
C ASP A 85 1.05 5.99 -16.23
N PHE A 86 2.04 5.45 -15.53
CA PHE A 86 2.24 4.03 -15.32
C PHE A 86 2.60 3.75 -13.88
N MET A 87 1.90 2.82 -13.25
CA MET A 87 2.10 2.49 -11.83
C MET A 87 2.51 1.04 -11.65
N VAL A 88 3.60 0.82 -10.92
CA VAL A 88 4.13 -0.52 -10.61
C VAL A 88 3.98 -0.80 -9.13
N VAL A 89 3.26 -1.86 -8.81
CA VAL A 89 3.13 -2.39 -7.45
C VAL A 89 3.94 -3.67 -7.35
N ILE A 90 4.92 -3.70 -6.44
CA ILE A 90 5.84 -4.84 -6.29
C ILE A 90 5.46 -5.65 -5.06
N GLY A 91 5.29 -6.95 -5.21
CA GLY A 91 5.10 -7.87 -4.09
C GLY A 91 4.22 -9.07 -4.41
N ASP A 92 4.15 -9.98 -3.45
CA ASP A 92 3.40 -11.24 -3.56
C ASP A 92 1.90 -10.99 -3.80
N ARG A 93 1.35 -11.63 -4.84
CA ARG A 93 -0.07 -11.56 -5.22
C ARG A 93 -1.01 -12.11 -4.17
N HIS A 94 -0.54 -13.03 -3.33
CA HIS A 94 -1.30 -13.60 -2.23
C HIS A 94 -1.26 -12.73 -0.96
N SER A 95 -0.42 -11.71 -0.92
CA SER A 95 -0.36 -10.77 0.19
C SER A 95 -1.56 -9.83 0.20
N SER A 96 -2.36 -9.89 1.25
CA SER A 96 -3.51 -8.99 1.44
C SER A 96 -3.13 -7.51 1.38
N ASN A 97 -1.96 -7.13 1.91
CA ASN A 97 -1.46 -5.76 1.85
C ASN A 97 -1.11 -5.34 0.42
N THR A 98 -0.43 -6.21 -0.34
CA THR A 98 -0.05 -5.95 -1.72
C THR A 98 -1.28 -5.81 -2.62
N GLY A 99 -2.25 -6.73 -2.48
CA GLY A 99 -3.51 -6.65 -3.22
C GLY A 99 -4.28 -5.34 -2.95
N LYS A 100 -4.35 -4.92 -1.68
CA LYS A 100 -4.99 -3.63 -1.33
C LYS A 100 -4.26 -2.43 -1.92
N LEU A 101 -2.93 -2.41 -1.93
CA LEU A 101 -2.16 -1.34 -2.58
C LEU A 101 -2.42 -1.32 -4.08
N PHE A 102 -2.45 -2.49 -4.73
CA PHE A 102 -2.79 -2.60 -6.15
C PHE A 102 -4.18 -2.03 -6.45
N ASP A 103 -5.20 -2.40 -5.68
CA ASP A 103 -6.56 -1.90 -5.86
C ASP A 103 -6.65 -0.37 -5.68
N ILE A 104 -5.90 0.18 -4.72
CA ILE A 104 -5.85 1.61 -4.46
C ILE A 104 -5.19 2.35 -5.62
N CYS A 105 -4.03 1.87 -6.09
CA CYS A 105 -3.33 2.45 -7.22
C CYS A 105 -4.16 2.36 -8.51
N LYS A 106 -4.80 1.21 -8.77
CA LYS A 106 -5.62 0.96 -9.95
C LYS A 106 -6.82 1.91 -10.06
N ARG A 107 -7.35 2.37 -8.94
CA ARG A 107 -8.43 3.38 -8.91
C ARG A 107 -7.98 4.76 -9.37
N GLN A 108 -6.69 5.09 -9.24
CA GLN A 108 -6.12 6.39 -9.60
C GLN A 108 -5.41 6.35 -10.95
N CYS A 109 -4.70 5.27 -11.25
CA CYS A 109 -3.97 5.05 -12.49
C CYS A 109 -4.47 3.77 -13.17
N GLU A 110 -5.09 3.90 -14.34
CA GLU A 110 -5.61 2.75 -15.09
C GLU A 110 -4.47 1.81 -15.53
N ASN A 111 -3.29 2.35 -15.82
CA ASN A 111 -2.11 1.59 -16.21
C ASN A 111 -1.32 1.06 -15.01
N THR A 112 -1.99 0.47 -14.02
CA THR A 112 -1.34 -0.14 -12.85
C THR A 112 -1.09 -1.61 -13.10
N VAL A 113 0.13 -2.08 -12.78
CA VAL A 113 0.53 -3.49 -12.84
C VAL A 113 1.01 -3.97 -11.47
N LEU A 114 0.75 -5.24 -11.18
CA LEU A 114 1.28 -5.93 -10.00
C LEU A 114 2.30 -6.95 -10.47
N ILE A 115 3.52 -6.86 -9.96
CA ILE A 115 4.63 -7.75 -10.31
C ILE A 115 5.28 -8.33 -9.04
N GLU A 116 5.79 -9.55 -9.15
CA GLU A 116 6.56 -10.20 -8.09
C GLU A 116 8.07 -10.11 -8.34
N THR A 117 8.46 -10.02 -9.59
CA THR A 117 9.86 -9.96 -10.03
C THR A 117 10.05 -8.95 -11.16
N ALA A 118 11.30 -8.52 -11.39
CA ALA A 118 11.64 -7.63 -12.49
C ALA A 118 11.33 -8.23 -13.88
N ALA A 119 11.37 -9.55 -14.01
CA ALA A 119 11.09 -10.25 -15.27
C ALA A 119 9.63 -10.10 -15.75
N GLU A 120 8.71 -9.74 -14.85
CA GLU A 120 7.30 -9.49 -15.18
C GLU A 120 7.04 -8.05 -15.66
N LEU A 121 8.06 -7.19 -15.61
CA LEU A 121 7.92 -5.79 -16.00
C LEU A 121 7.78 -5.65 -17.51
N ASP A 122 6.73 -4.96 -17.95
CA ASP A 122 6.54 -4.62 -19.37
C ASP A 122 7.43 -3.43 -19.75
N LEU A 123 8.60 -3.74 -20.32
CA LEU A 123 9.60 -2.75 -20.68
C LEU A 123 9.11 -1.76 -21.76
N ASN A 124 8.16 -2.17 -22.62
CA ASN A 124 7.56 -1.27 -23.60
C ASN A 124 6.71 -0.20 -22.92
N LYS A 125 5.97 -0.56 -21.88
CA LYS A 125 5.20 0.43 -21.10
C LYS A 125 6.11 1.34 -20.31
N VAL A 126 7.20 0.80 -19.75
CA VAL A 126 8.22 1.62 -19.05
C VAL A 126 8.83 2.65 -19.99
N SER A 127 9.17 2.27 -21.23
CA SER A 127 9.85 3.17 -22.19
C SER A 127 8.96 4.34 -22.64
N VAL A 128 7.65 4.11 -22.81
CA VAL A 128 6.72 5.14 -23.32
C VAL A 128 6.09 6.02 -22.23
N ALA A 129 6.09 5.59 -20.98
CA ALA A 129 5.50 6.36 -19.90
C ALA A 129 6.34 7.62 -19.59
N GLU A 130 5.72 8.77 -19.43
CA GLU A 130 6.40 10.01 -19.03
C GLU A 130 6.71 10.00 -17.54
N SER A 131 5.77 9.51 -16.73
CA SER A 131 5.89 9.40 -15.28
C SER A 131 5.56 7.99 -14.80
N ILE A 132 6.43 7.41 -13.96
CA ILE A 132 6.27 6.07 -13.44
C ILE A 132 6.26 6.10 -11.92
N GLY A 133 5.14 5.68 -11.34
CA GLY A 133 5.03 5.48 -9.90
C GLY A 133 5.40 4.05 -9.49
N VAL A 134 6.12 3.92 -8.38
CA VAL A 134 6.49 2.61 -7.83
C VAL A 134 6.10 2.53 -6.37
N THR A 135 5.45 1.45 -5.97
CA THR A 135 5.21 1.13 -4.55
C THR A 135 5.42 -0.37 -4.32
N ALA A 136 5.62 -0.75 -3.07
CA ALA A 136 5.86 -2.14 -2.73
C ALA A 136 5.08 -2.58 -1.48
N GLY A 137 4.71 -3.86 -1.45
CA GLY A 137 4.14 -4.49 -0.27
C GLY A 137 5.11 -4.45 0.91
N ALA A 138 4.57 -4.43 2.15
CA ALA A 138 5.39 -4.35 3.38
C ALA A 138 6.37 -5.53 3.56
N SER A 139 6.05 -6.69 2.99
CA SER A 139 6.87 -7.90 3.04
C SER A 139 7.78 -8.08 1.83
N THR A 140 7.78 -7.13 0.88
CA THR A 140 8.60 -7.22 -0.33
C THR A 140 10.08 -7.04 0.02
N PRO A 141 10.95 -7.99 -0.37
CA PRO A 141 12.38 -7.87 -0.11
C PRO A 141 12.98 -6.66 -0.85
N ALA A 142 13.83 -5.89 -0.16
CA ALA A 142 14.50 -4.72 -0.73
C ALA A 142 15.29 -5.04 -2.02
N ARG A 143 15.87 -6.26 -2.10
CA ARG A 143 16.56 -6.73 -3.30
C ARG A 143 15.66 -6.74 -4.54
N ILE A 144 14.41 -7.21 -4.41
CA ILE A 144 13.46 -7.24 -5.53
C ILE A 144 13.08 -5.83 -5.96
N ILE A 145 12.87 -4.94 -4.99
CA ILE A 145 12.57 -3.53 -5.29
C ILE A 145 13.73 -2.91 -6.08
N LYS A 146 14.97 -3.11 -5.61
CA LYS A 146 16.17 -2.63 -6.29
C LYS A 146 16.27 -3.18 -7.71
N GLU A 147 16.12 -4.49 -7.90
CA GLU A 147 16.18 -5.15 -9.21
C GLU A 147 15.17 -4.56 -10.21
N VAL A 148 13.95 -4.27 -9.76
CA VAL A 148 12.92 -3.63 -10.60
C VAL A 148 13.34 -2.21 -10.97
N LEU A 149 13.83 -1.42 -10.01
CA LEU A 149 14.27 -0.04 -10.25
C LEU A 149 15.48 0.02 -11.21
N ASP A 150 16.45 -0.87 -11.04
CA ASP A 150 17.62 -0.98 -11.92
C ASP A 150 17.18 -1.30 -13.36
N THR A 151 16.30 -2.30 -13.54
CA THR A 151 15.73 -2.67 -14.84
C THR A 151 15.00 -1.50 -15.50
N MET A 152 14.21 -0.74 -14.72
CA MET A 152 13.51 0.44 -15.24
C MET A 152 14.48 1.54 -15.68
N SER A 153 15.54 1.76 -14.90
CA SER A 153 16.58 2.76 -15.20
C SER A 153 17.36 2.42 -16.47
N GLU A 154 17.70 1.15 -16.68
CA GLU A 154 18.38 0.68 -17.90
C GLU A 154 17.55 0.95 -19.15
N VAL A 155 16.23 0.75 -19.09
CA VAL A 155 15.31 1.02 -20.21
C VAL A 155 15.24 2.50 -20.54
N LYS A 156 15.21 3.36 -19.51
CA LYS A 156 15.16 4.83 -19.69
C LYS A 156 16.49 5.42 -20.16
N SER A 157 17.64 4.88 -19.71
CA SER A 157 18.97 5.35 -20.08
C SER A 157 19.42 4.92 -21.48
N GLY A 158 18.74 3.96 -22.10
CA GLY A 158 19.00 3.57 -23.51
C GLY A 158 18.76 4.68 -24.54
N GLU A 159 18.15 5.79 -24.16
CA GLU A 159 17.84 6.91 -25.05
C GLU A 159 18.56 8.24 -24.76
N THR A 160 19.26 8.43 -23.61
CA THR A 160 19.97 9.70 -23.37
C THR A 160 21.11 9.59 -22.34
N ASN A 161 22.27 10.08 -22.74
CA ASN A 161 23.48 10.46 -22.05
C ASN A 161 23.42 10.79 -20.54
N LEU A 162 24.37 10.17 -19.79
CA LEU A 162 25.15 10.77 -18.71
C LEU A 162 24.38 11.50 -17.59
N GLU A 163 23.55 10.74 -16.87
CA GLU A 163 23.33 11.08 -15.47
C GLU A 163 23.96 9.99 -14.59
N PRO A 164 24.61 10.37 -13.46
CA PRO A 164 25.25 9.38 -12.57
C PRO A 164 24.22 8.36 -12.08
N SER A 165 24.63 7.10 -11.96
CA SER A 165 23.75 6.02 -11.50
C SER A 165 23.20 6.35 -10.12
N PHE A 166 22.00 5.87 -9.81
CA PHE A 166 21.39 6.05 -8.48
C PHE A 166 22.35 5.62 -7.34
N GLU A 167 23.20 4.61 -7.58
CA GLU A 167 24.24 4.18 -6.63
C GLU A 167 25.29 5.26 -6.43
N GLU A 168 25.74 5.91 -7.48
CA GLU A 168 26.72 7.02 -7.40
C GLU A 168 26.13 8.23 -6.70
N MET A 169 24.86 8.57 -6.97
CA MET A 169 24.13 9.63 -6.25
C MET A 169 23.90 9.27 -4.78
N LEU A 170 23.62 8.02 -4.47
CA LEU A 170 23.44 7.54 -3.10
C LEU A 170 24.77 7.50 -2.35
N GLU A 171 25.85 7.03 -2.97
CA GLU A 171 27.19 7.04 -2.38
C GLU A 171 27.71 8.47 -2.17
N GLU A 172 27.45 9.38 -3.08
CA GLU A 172 27.83 10.79 -2.95
C GLU A 172 27.02 11.47 -1.84
N SER A 173 25.73 11.17 -1.74
CA SER A 173 24.87 11.62 -0.66
C SER A 173 25.32 11.07 0.70
N LEU A 174 25.72 9.80 0.78
CA LEU A 174 26.20 9.17 2.01
C LEU A 174 27.62 9.62 2.41
N LYS A 175 28.47 9.99 1.47
CA LYS A 175 29.83 10.52 1.76
C LYS A 175 29.78 11.91 2.42
N ASN A 176 28.71 12.65 2.23
CA ASN A 176 28.55 14.01 2.75
C ASN A 176 27.86 14.10 4.11
N PHE A 177 27.48 13.00 4.75
CA PHE A 177 26.92 13.03 6.09
C PHE A 177 27.98 13.14 7.18
N ASN A 178 28.31 14.38 7.53
CA ASN A 178 28.87 14.67 8.86
C ASN A 178 27.75 14.67 9.89
N THR A 179 27.94 13.96 11.00
CA THR A 179 26.96 13.59 12.02
C THR A 179 26.23 14.74 12.73
N ASN A 180 26.32 15.99 12.29
CA ASN A 180 25.73 17.16 12.94
C ASN A 180 25.08 18.20 12.00
N GLU A 181 24.92 17.92 10.71
CA GLU A 181 24.24 18.86 9.80
C GLU A 181 22.80 18.43 9.50
N ARG A 182 21.87 19.39 9.64
CA ARG A 182 20.49 19.24 9.18
C ARG A 182 20.47 19.48 7.67
N VAL A 183 20.28 18.41 6.92
CA VAL A 183 20.08 18.49 5.46
C VAL A 183 18.58 18.49 5.16
N MET A 184 18.10 19.51 4.46
CA MET A 184 16.76 19.48 3.84
C MET A 184 16.89 18.78 2.49
N GLY A 185 16.47 17.53 2.44
CA GLY A 185 16.37 16.75 1.21
C GLY A 185 14.92 16.35 0.96
N THR A 186 14.49 16.38 -0.29
CA THR A 186 13.22 15.77 -0.70
C THR A 186 13.40 14.27 -0.68
N VAL A 187 12.99 13.64 0.39
CA VAL A 187 13.00 12.17 0.51
C VAL A 187 11.83 11.64 -0.30
N LEU A 188 12.12 11.05 -1.44
CA LEU A 188 11.22 10.07 -2.06
C LEU A 188 11.17 8.88 -1.10
N SER A 189 10.04 8.71 -0.43
CA SER A 189 9.87 7.86 0.73
C SER A 189 10.23 6.40 0.45
N ILE A 190 11.37 5.96 0.97
CA ILE A 190 11.68 4.54 1.18
C ILE A 190 11.22 4.20 2.60
N CYS A 191 10.05 3.59 2.74
CA CYS A 191 9.58 3.14 4.05
C CYS A 191 10.27 1.82 4.44
N LEU A 192 11.45 1.91 5.04
CA LEU A 192 12.12 0.82 5.75
C LEU A 192 11.75 0.90 7.23
N LEU A 193 10.63 0.30 7.61
CA LEU A 193 10.34 0.03 9.02
C LEU A 193 11.05 -1.27 9.44
N TYR A 194 12.28 -1.15 9.90
CA TYR A 194 12.88 -2.16 10.76
C TYR A 194 12.44 -1.89 12.18
N THR A 195 11.56 -2.73 12.70
CA THR A 195 11.36 -2.81 14.14
C THR A 195 12.59 -3.50 14.72
N SER A 196 13.35 -2.79 15.54
CA SER A 196 14.40 -3.38 16.36
C SER A 196 13.78 -4.40 17.31
N PRO A 197 14.37 -5.60 17.45
CA PRO A 197 13.96 -6.51 18.51
C PRO A 197 14.36 -5.92 19.87
N SER A 198 13.44 -5.95 20.79
CA SER A 198 13.66 -5.69 22.21
C SER A 198 14.54 -6.76 22.83
#